data_91df45bf4f02250f9d46ea60f6023adc
#
_entry.id   91df45bf4f02250f9d46ea60f6023adc
#
_cell.length_a   1.000
_cell.length_b   1.000
_cell.length_c   1.000
_cell.angle_alpha   90.00
_cell.angle_beta   90.00
_cell.angle_gamma   90.00
#
_symmetry.space_group_name_H-M   'P 1'
#
loop_
_entity.id
_entity.type
_entity.pdbx_description
1 polymer ?
#
loop_
_entity_poly.entity_id
_entity_poly.type
_entity_poly.pdbx_seq_one_letter_code
_entity_poly.pdbx_strand_id
1 'polypeptide(L)'
;MIPLKAVAWLEMSERVRQGEVIDSKKINKHLADIVQLSALLQPGQVIQLPPKLKADLQAFAQAVMALNRPEQLRAMGRVATAYGLDL
;
A
#
# COMPACT_ATOMS: atom_id res chain seq x y z
N MET A 1 -5.37 1.79 9.60
CA MET A 1 -5.94 2.38 8.38
C MET A 1 -5.17 2.05 7.12
N ILE A 2 -3.84 2.20 7.12
CA ILE A 2 -3.03 1.86 5.94
C ILE A 2 -3.21 0.40 5.51
N PRO A 3 -3.14 -0.61 6.40
CA PRO A 3 -3.29 -2.00 5.96
C PRO A 3 -4.64 -2.31 5.32
N LEU A 4 -5.73 -1.74 5.84
CA LEU A 4 -7.05 -1.97 5.28
C LEU A 4 -7.20 -1.35 3.88
N LYS A 5 -6.63 -0.15 3.68
CA LYS A 5 -6.64 0.50 2.37
C LYS A 5 -5.75 -0.25 1.37
N ALA A 6 -4.65 -0.81 1.84
CA ALA A 6 -3.77 -1.62 1.01
C ALA A 6 -4.47 -2.89 0.52
N VAL A 7 -5.21 -3.56 1.41
CA VAL A 7 -6.00 -4.75 1.03
C VAL A 7 -7.07 -4.38 0.01
N ALA A 8 -7.77 -3.26 0.21
CA ALA A 8 -8.77 -2.79 -0.74
C ALA A 8 -8.15 -2.51 -2.12
N TRP A 9 -6.98 -1.88 -2.16
CA TRP A 9 -6.28 -1.63 -3.41
C TRP A 9 -5.88 -2.92 -4.12
N LEU A 10 -5.37 -3.90 -3.37
CA LEU A 10 -5.00 -5.21 -3.91
C LEU A 10 -6.21 -5.94 -4.49
N GLU A 11 -7.33 -5.95 -3.78
CA GLU A 11 -8.55 -6.59 -4.25
C GLU A 11 -9.07 -5.96 -5.54
N MET A 12 -9.11 -4.63 -5.60
CA MET A 12 -9.54 -3.92 -6.81
C MET A 12 -8.61 -4.20 -7.98
N SER A 13 -7.30 -4.21 -7.75
CA SER A 13 -6.31 -4.49 -8.79
C SER A 13 -6.46 -5.91 -9.31
N GLU A 14 -6.75 -6.86 -8.44
CA GLU A 14 -6.96 -8.26 -8.83
C GLU A 14 -8.23 -8.40 -9.67
N ARG A 15 -9.30 -7.72 -9.31
CA ARG A 15 -10.55 -7.72 -10.09
C ARG A 15 -10.35 -7.17 -11.50
N VAL A 16 -9.60 -6.07 -11.62
CA VAL A 16 -9.27 -5.51 -12.94
C VAL A 16 -8.46 -6.52 -13.74
N ARG A 17 -7.55 -7.22 -13.11
CA ARG A 17 -6.74 -8.25 -13.77
C ARG A 17 -7.60 -9.40 -14.26
N GLN A 18 -8.69 -9.71 -13.55
CA GLN A 18 -9.66 -10.75 -13.94
C GLN A 18 -10.67 -10.29 -14.99
N GLY A 19 -10.55 -9.06 -15.46
CA GLY A 19 -11.40 -8.53 -16.52
C GLY A 19 -12.59 -7.72 -16.05
N GLU A 20 -12.75 -7.45 -14.76
CA GLU A 20 -13.79 -6.57 -14.25
C GLU A 20 -13.48 -5.12 -14.59
N VAL A 21 -14.53 -4.35 -14.88
CA VAL A 21 -14.39 -2.91 -15.14
C VAL A 21 -14.60 -2.17 -13.82
N ILE A 22 -13.50 -1.65 -13.27
CA ILE A 22 -13.53 -0.82 -12.06
C ILE A 22 -13.01 0.56 -12.42
N ASP A 23 -13.65 1.60 -11.89
CA ASP A 23 -13.22 2.97 -12.12
C ASP A 23 -11.80 3.16 -11.56
N SER A 24 -10.87 3.51 -12.42
CA SER A 24 -9.47 3.74 -12.06
C SER A 24 -9.32 4.83 -11.00
N LYS A 25 -10.27 5.78 -10.95
CA LYS A 25 -10.26 6.83 -9.93
C LYS A 25 -10.41 6.27 -8.53
N LYS A 26 -11.23 5.23 -8.35
CA LYS A 26 -11.40 4.58 -7.05
C LYS A 26 -10.11 3.89 -6.60
N ILE A 27 -9.45 3.19 -7.51
CA ILE A 27 -8.18 2.53 -7.24
C ILE A 27 -7.12 3.54 -6.87
N ASN A 28 -7.00 4.61 -7.66
CA ASN A 28 -6.02 5.67 -7.43
C ASN A 28 -6.29 6.44 -6.12
N LYS A 29 -7.56 6.58 -5.74
CA LYS A 29 -7.93 7.23 -4.49
C LYS A 29 -7.38 6.48 -3.29
N HIS A 30 -7.51 5.15 -3.26
CA HIS A 30 -6.96 4.35 -2.17
C HIS A 30 -5.43 4.50 -2.08
N LEU A 31 -4.77 4.51 -3.22
CA LEU A 31 -3.32 4.70 -3.26
C LEU A 31 -2.93 6.10 -2.76
N ALA A 32 -3.64 7.14 -3.21
CA ALA A 32 -3.39 8.50 -2.78
C ALA A 32 -3.61 8.67 -1.27
N ASP A 33 -4.65 8.05 -0.72
CA ASP A 33 -4.92 8.07 0.72
C ASP A 33 -3.77 7.44 1.50
N ILE A 34 -3.21 6.33 1.00
CA ILE A 34 -2.09 5.67 1.65
C ILE A 34 -0.84 6.55 1.61
N VAL A 35 -0.58 7.21 0.49
CA VAL A 35 0.54 8.15 0.37
C VAL A 35 0.40 9.29 1.39
N GLN A 36 -0.79 9.85 1.55
CA GLN A 36 -1.04 10.89 2.54
C GLN A 36 -0.88 10.37 3.97
N LEU A 37 -1.41 9.20 4.26
CA LEU A 37 -1.30 8.60 5.59
C LEU A 37 0.15 8.25 5.94
N SER A 38 0.94 7.85 4.96
CA SER A 38 2.35 7.54 5.19
C SER A 38 3.16 8.74 5.66
N ALA A 39 2.76 9.95 5.26
CA ALA A 39 3.40 11.19 5.70
C ALA A 39 3.17 11.46 7.19
N LEU A 40 2.15 10.85 7.80
CA LEU A 40 1.85 10.98 9.22
C LEU A 40 2.63 9.98 10.09
N LEU A 41 3.32 9.02 9.48
CA LEU A 41 4.12 8.04 10.21
C LEU A 41 5.35 8.72 10.80
N GLN A 42 5.57 8.49 12.10
CA GLN A 42 6.69 9.12 12.80
C GLN A 42 7.97 8.29 12.62
N PRO A 43 9.14 8.94 12.52
CA PRO A 43 10.41 8.22 12.49
C PRO A 43 10.58 7.37 13.74
N GLY A 44 11.02 6.13 13.57
CA GLY A 44 11.22 5.22 14.67
C GLY A 44 9.97 4.52 15.18
N GLN A 45 8.80 4.86 14.65
CA GLN A 45 7.56 4.15 14.98
C GLN A 45 7.58 2.76 14.35
N VAL A 46 7.36 1.73 15.18
CA VAL A 46 7.27 0.35 14.71
C VAL A 46 5.86 -0.17 15.04
N ILE A 47 5.12 -0.55 14.01
CA ILE A 47 3.77 -1.08 14.14
C ILE A 47 3.81 -2.57 13.81
N GLN A 48 3.35 -3.39 14.75
CA GLN A 48 3.27 -4.84 14.53
C GLN A 48 1.93 -5.20 13.95
N LEU A 49 1.95 -6.07 12.95
CA LEU A 49 0.75 -6.58 12.29
C LEU A 49 0.70 -8.10 12.39
N PRO A 50 -0.52 -8.68 12.37
CA PRO A 50 -0.66 -10.12 12.17
C PRO A 50 0.05 -10.55 10.88
N PRO A 51 0.59 -11.79 10.83
CA PRO A 51 1.36 -12.24 9.66
C PRO A 51 0.61 -12.12 8.33
N LYS A 52 -0.70 -12.37 8.33
CA LYS A 52 -1.52 -12.27 7.13
C LYS A 52 -1.59 -10.83 6.61
N LEU A 53 -1.85 -9.86 7.50
CA LEU A 53 -1.92 -8.46 7.13
C LEU A 53 -0.54 -7.94 6.70
N LYS A 54 0.51 -8.39 7.37
CA LYS A 54 1.87 -8.02 7.00
C LYS A 54 2.22 -8.52 5.59
N ALA A 55 1.85 -9.75 5.27
CA ALA A 55 2.07 -10.31 3.94
C ALA A 55 1.30 -9.53 2.87
N ASP A 56 0.04 -9.17 3.15
CA ASP A 56 -0.77 -8.38 2.23
C ASP A 56 -0.18 -7.00 2.02
N LEU A 57 0.25 -6.34 3.09
CA LEU A 57 0.88 -5.01 3.00
C LEU A 57 2.19 -5.07 2.22
N GLN A 58 2.97 -6.11 2.42
CA GLN A 58 4.22 -6.30 1.68
C GLN A 58 3.94 -6.50 0.19
N ALA A 59 2.96 -7.32 -0.17
CA ALA A 59 2.56 -7.50 -1.56
C ALA A 59 2.09 -6.20 -2.19
N PHE A 60 1.30 -5.41 -1.46
CA PHE A 60 0.86 -4.09 -1.89
C PHE A 60 2.06 -3.17 -2.15
N ALA A 61 2.99 -3.09 -1.21
CA ALA A 61 4.16 -2.22 -1.33
C ALA A 61 5.01 -2.60 -2.54
N GLN A 62 5.24 -3.89 -2.75
CA GLN A 62 5.99 -4.37 -3.92
C GLN A 62 5.30 -4.01 -5.23
N ALA A 63 3.97 -4.16 -5.29
CA ALA A 63 3.19 -3.83 -6.47
C ALA A 63 3.25 -2.32 -6.78
N VAL A 64 3.18 -1.48 -5.75
CA VAL A 64 3.28 -0.02 -5.91
C VAL A 64 4.68 0.39 -6.33
N MET A 65 5.71 -0.23 -5.76
CA MET A 65 7.08 0.06 -6.16
C MET A 65 7.35 -0.29 -7.63
N ALA A 66 6.69 -1.31 -8.15
CA ALA A 66 6.80 -1.68 -9.56
C ALA A 66 6.25 -0.60 -10.51
N LEU A 67 5.38 0.30 -10.03
CA LEU A 67 4.90 1.44 -10.81
C LEU A 67 5.98 2.50 -11.03
N ASN A 68 7.04 2.49 -10.23
CA ASN A 68 8.21 3.34 -10.36
C ASN A 68 7.89 4.84 -10.36
N ARG A 69 6.99 5.27 -9.48
CA ARG A 69 6.64 6.69 -9.30
C ARG A 69 7.33 7.23 -8.05
N PRO A 70 8.07 8.36 -8.14
CA PRO A 70 8.91 8.83 -7.02
C PRO A 70 8.14 9.06 -5.71
N GLU A 71 6.96 9.68 -5.76
CA GLU A 71 6.17 9.94 -4.56
C GLU A 71 5.74 8.66 -3.88
N GLN A 72 5.34 7.67 -4.67
CA GLN A 72 4.90 6.38 -4.17
C GLN A 72 6.07 5.57 -3.62
N LEU A 73 7.23 5.63 -4.24
CA LEU A 73 8.42 4.98 -3.74
C LEU A 73 8.81 5.51 -2.36
N ARG A 74 8.74 6.81 -2.15
CA ARG A 74 9.02 7.43 -0.85
C ARG A 74 8.00 6.99 0.19
N ALA A 75 6.71 6.99 -0.18
CA ALA A 75 5.64 6.55 0.72
C ALA A 75 5.83 5.09 1.13
N MET A 76 6.17 4.22 0.19
CA MET A 76 6.40 2.80 0.48
C MET A 76 7.63 2.59 1.36
N GLY A 77 8.67 3.41 1.21
CA GLY A 77 9.80 3.39 2.11
C GLY A 77 9.42 3.69 3.55
N ARG A 78 8.55 4.68 3.77
CA ARG A 78 8.03 5.01 5.10
C ARG A 78 7.17 3.88 5.67
N VAL A 79 6.30 3.31 4.84
CA VAL A 79 5.44 2.19 5.23
C VAL A 79 6.30 0.98 5.58
N ALA A 80 7.30 0.66 4.79
CA ALA A 80 8.20 -0.45 5.05
C ALA A 80 8.91 -0.29 6.38
N THR A 81 9.39 0.91 6.68
CA THR A 81 10.07 1.19 7.95
C THR A 81 9.11 1.07 9.13
N ALA A 82 7.91 1.63 9.03
CA ALA A 82 6.94 1.63 10.12
C ALA A 82 6.39 0.25 10.43
N TYR A 83 6.19 -0.58 9.41
CA TYR A 83 5.58 -1.91 9.57
C TYR A 83 6.60 -3.05 9.51
N GLY A 84 7.88 -2.73 9.39
CA GLY A 84 8.93 -3.75 9.34
C GLY A 84 8.86 -4.65 8.12
N LEU A 85 8.52 -4.07 6.96
CA LEU A 85 8.43 -4.82 5.73
C LEU A 85 9.82 -5.08 5.15
N ASP A 86 9.96 -6.24 4.51
CA ASP A 86 11.20 -6.66 3.87
C ASP A 86 11.12 -6.34 2.37
N LEU A 87 11.52 -5.14 2.01
CA LEU A 87 11.47 -4.68 0.62
C LEU A 87 12.85 -4.55 0.01
#